data_87caa78c6e13c79f9840fc9f38ace038
#
_entry.id   87caa78c6e13c79f9840fc9f38ace038
#
_cell.length_a   1.000
_cell.length_b   1.000
_cell.length_c   1.000
_cell.angle_alpha   90.00
_cell.angle_beta   90.00
_cell.angle_gamma   90.00
#
_symmetry.space_group_name_H-M   'P 1'
#
loop_
_entity.id
_entity.type
_entity.pdbx_description
1 polymer ?
#
loop_
_entity_poly.entity_id
_entity_poly.type
_entity_poly.pdbx_seq_one_letter_code
_entity_poly.pdbx_strand_id
1 'polypeptide(L)'
;ACNQWHSKGIYQIPYRCLVTPDADNLFIGGRIISVSHVANGSTRVMCTAAHGGQAIGTAAAIALRDHLKPADLIGRERIGQLQSALLRTGHFLPGERFGRGMLPPKARISASSEFALERLHPDGTRFRLDCSAAELIPVGGPVPAVGLTVQADKATRLRDELRSSSRRGNYTPDTTDKRLVFDLRKGENRLTVDFGMRYDAPQYVFICFMANPDVSIPMSSEIVSGLTSVFNTVNPAVSDFGRQT
;
A
#
# COMPACT_ATOMS: atom_id res chain seq x y z
N ALA A 1 23.01 9.30 12.37
CA ALA A 1 21.59 9.49 12.09
C ALA A 1 21.05 8.19 11.50
N CYS A 2 19.95 7.69 12.05
CA CYS A 2 19.30 6.48 11.52
C CYS A 2 18.46 6.89 10.31
N ASN A 3 18.83 6.43 9.12
CA ASN A 3 18.00 6.60 7.94
C ASN A 3 16.85 5.59 8.01
N GLN A 4 15.63 6.07 8.07
CA GLN A 4 14.45 5.22 7.96
C GLN A 4 14.20 4.94 6.48
N TRP A 5 14.33 3.67 6.10
CA TRP A 5 13.94 3.20 4.78
C TRP A 5 12.56 2.56 4.88
N HIS A 6 11.65 2.94 4.02
CA HIS A 6 10.37 2.26 3.92
C HIS A 6 10.56 0.88 3.30
N SER A 7 9.87 -0.14 3.86
CA SER A 7 9.89 -1.46 3.25
C SER A 7 9.15 -1.41 1.92
N LYS A 8 9.73 -2.06 0.90
CA LYS A 8 9.09 -2.19 -0.41
C LYS A 8 8.07 -3.34 -0.38
N GLY A 9 6.88 -3.07 0.13
CA GLY A 9 5.80 -4.02 0.19
C GLY A 9 5.50 -4.54 1.60
N ILE A 10 4.62 -5.53 1.66
CA ILE A 10 4.10 -6.15 2.88
C ILE A 10 4.73 -7.53 3.02
N TYR A 11 5.02 -7.94 4.24
CA TYR A 11 5.65 -9.23 4.53
C TYR A 11 4.88 -10.00 5.61
N GLN A 12 5.13 -11.29 5.70
CA GLN A 12 4.67 -12.16 6.78
C GLN A 12 5.77 -12.35 7.82
N ILE A 13 5.38 -12.44 9.09
CA ILE A 13 6.25 -12.89 10.17
C ILE A 13 6.03 -14.41 10.33
N PRO A 14 7.06 -15.24 10.15
CA PRO A 14 6.92 -16.68 10.33
C PRO A 14 6.50 -17.03 11.75
N TYR A 15 5.55 -17.96 11.91
CA TYR A 15 5.07 -18.40 13.23
C TYR A 15 6.19 -18.85 14.17
N ARG A 16 7.24 -19.49 13.65
CA ARG A 16 8.41 -19.89 14.44
C ARG A 16 9.12 -18.75 15.17
N CYS A 17 8.88 -17.50 14.76
CA CYS A 17 9.38 -16.33 15.48
C CYS A 17 8.63 -16.05 16.78
N LEU A 18 7.48 -16.69 16.99
CA LEU A 18 6.57 -16.49 18.13
C LEU A 18 6.66 -17.60 19.17
N VAL A 19 7.52 -18.60 18.97
CA VAL A 19 7.72 -19.72 19.87
C VAL A 19 9.20 -19.86 20.23
N THR A 20 9.49 -20.50 21.37
CA THR A 20 10.85 -20.81 21.78
C THR A 20 11.07 -22.34 21.87
N PRO A 21 12.24 -22.85 21.49
CA PRO A 21 12.57 -24.23 21.69
C PRO A 21 12.85 -24.61 23.19
N ASP A 22 13.08 -23.58 24.03
CA ASP A 22 13.54 -23.77 25.40
C ASP A 22 12.40 -24.03 26.38
N ALA A 23 11.14 -23.88 25.94
CA ALA A 23 9.96 -24.12 26.80
C ALA A 23 8.79 -24.66 25.97
N ASP A 24 8.16 -25.68 26.49
CA ASP A 24 7.06 -26.42 25.85
C ASP A 24 5.71 -25.70 25.87
N ASN A 25 5.56 -24.68 26.71
CA ASN A 25 4.28 -23.97 26.94
C ASN A 25 4.40 -22.46 26.90
N LEU A 26 5.40 -21.95 26.18
CA LEU A 26 5.68 -20.52 26.13
C LEU A 26 5.58 -19.97 24.69
N PHE A 27 4.84 -18.87 24.54
CA PHE A 27 4.89 -18.00 23.37
C PHE A 27 5.69 -16.75 23.69
N ILE A 28 6.35 -16.21 22.67
CA ILE A 28 7.05 -14.93 22.74
C ILE A 28 6.39 -13.93 21.79
N GLY A 29 6.14 -12.72 22.26
CA GLY A 29 5.37 -11.73 21.50
C GLY A 29 5.90 -10.30 21.63
N GLY A 30 5.36 -9.41 20.81
CA GLY A 30 5.74 -8.01 20.82
C GLY A 30 7.18 -7.78 20.35
N ARG A 31 7.98 -7.09 21.15
CA ARG A 31 9.34 -6.67 20.76
C ARG A 31 10.42 -7.75 21.04
N ILE A 32 10.04 -8.84 21.68
CA ILE A 32 10.95 -9.95 22.07
C ILE A 32 10.83 -11.18 21.15
N ILE A 33 10.09 -11.07 20.05
CA ILE A 33 10.00 -12.16 19.08
C ILE A 33 11.37 -12.51 18.49
N SER A 34 11.53 -13.76 18.07
CA SER A 34 12.80 -14.26 17.53
C SER A 34 13.03 -13.75 16.11
N VAL A 35 13.77 -12.66 15.96
CA VAL A 35 14.10 -12.05 14.67
C VAL A 35 15.51 -11.48 14.69
N SER A 36 16.10 -11.31 13.51
CA SER A 36 17.38 -10.61 13.38
C SER A 36 17.28 -9.13 13.76
N HIS A 37 18.40 -8.52 14.13
CA HIS A 37 18.45 -7.08 14.44
C HIS A 37 17.86 -6.21 13.31
N VAL A 38 18.15 -6.54 12.07
CA VAL A 38 17.61 -5.81 10.89
C VAL A 38 16.10 -5.96 10.81
N ALA A 39 15.57 -7.18 10.94
CA ALA A 39 14.13 -7.43 10.90
C ALA A 39 13.39 -6.76 12.08
N ASN A 40 14.02 -6.67 13.25
CA ASN A 40 13.44 -6.02 14.42
C ASN A 40 13.14 -4.54 14.16
N GLY A 41 13.91 -3.87 13.29
CA GLY A 41 13.64 -2.49 12.90
C GLY A 41 12.21 -2.28 12.37
N SER A 42 11.65 -3.26 11.67
CA SER A 42 10.29 -3.23 11.12
C SER A 42 9.26 -3.93 12.02
N THR A 43 9.63 -5.08 12.62
CA THR A 43 8.65 -5.91 13.37
C THR A 43 8.29 -5.34 14.74
N ARG A 44 9.08 -4.41 15.29
CA ARG A 44 8.89 -3.82 16.63
C ARG A 44 7.78 -2.79 16.73
N VAL A 45 7.14 -2.39 15.62
CA VAL A 45 6.10 -1.36 15.62
C VAL A 45 4.80 -1.90 16.22
N MET A 46 4.02 -1.02 16.88
CA MET A 46 2.87 -1.41 17.69
C MET A 46 1.81 -2.21 16.92
N CYS A 47 1.43 -1.77 15.72
CA CYS A 47 0.44 -2.48 14.92
C CYS A 47 0.90 -3.88 14.53
N THR A 48 2.17 -4.04 14.14
CA THR A 48 2.75 -5.36 13.84
C THR A 48 2.78 -6.25 15.09
N ALA A 49 3.13 -5.70 16.25
CA ALA A 49 3.10 -6.43 17.52
C ALA A 49 1.67 -6.85 17.92
N ALA A 50 0.67 -6.01 17.69
CA ALA A 50 -0.73 -6.33 17.92
C ALA A 50 -1.22 -7.49 17.03
N HIS A 51 -0.86 -7.50 15.75
CA HIS A 51 -1.11 -8.63 14.84
C HIS A 51 -0.43 -9.91 15.34
N GLY A 52 0.83 -9.83 15.79
CA GLY A 52 1.53 -10.95 16.42
C GLY A 52 0.82 -11.46 17.67
N GLY A 53 0.31 -10.55 18.50
CA GLY A 53 -0.47 -10.90 19.70
C GLY A 53 -1.76 -11.64 19.38
N GLN A 54 -2.51 -11.21 18.36
CA GLN A 54 -3.69 -11.93 17.87
C GLN A 54 -3.33 -13.34 17.38
N ALA A 55 -2.23 -13.48 16.65
CA ALA A 55 -1.75 -14.76 16.17
C ALA A 55 -1.40 -15.70 17.32
N ILE A 56 -0.69 -15.19 18.34
CA ILE A 56 -0.35 -15.95 19.56
C ILE A 56 -1.62 -16.41 20.29
N GLY A 57 -2.58 -15.50 20.54
CA GLY A 57 -3.81 -15.86 21.24
C GLY A 57 -4.61 -16.93 20.51
N THR A 58 -4.71 -16.82 19.17
CA THR A 58 -5.39 -17.81 18.33
C THR A 58 -4.63 -19.16 18.35
N ALA A 59 -3.31 -19.12 18.26
CA ALA A 59 -2.46 -20.31 18.32
C ALA A 59 -2.56 -21.02 19.68
N ALA A 60 -2.57 -20.25 20.78
CA ALA A 60 -2.73 -20.78 22.12
C ALA A 60 -4.09 -21.50 22.29
N ALA A 61 -5.17 -20.90 21.78
CA ALA A 61 -6.49 -21.54 21.80
C ALA A 61 -6.52 -22.86 21.01
N ILE A 62 -5.88 -22.90 19.83
CA ILE A 62 -5.77 -24.11 19.02
C ILE A 62 -4.91 -25.17 19.77
N ALA A 63 -3.75 -24.78 20.28
CA ALA A 63 -2.85 -25.68 21.01
C ALA A 63 -3.53 -26.29 22.22
N LEU A 64 -4.26 -25.49 23.00
CA LEU A 64 -4.99 -25.97 24.17
C LEU A 64 -6.11 -26.93 23.79
N ARG A 65 -6.91 -26.59 22.80
CA ARG A 65 -8.03 -27.39 22.29
C ARG A 65 -7.55 -28.79 21.82
N ASP A 66 -6.44 -28.82 21.11
CA ASP A 66 -5.92 -30.00 20.41
C ASP A 66 -4.83 -30.73 21.23
N HIS A 67 -4.60 -30.31 22.48
CA HIS A 67 -3.57 -30.86 23.39
C HIS A 67 -2.16 -30.84 22.77
N LEU A 68 -1.80 -29.73 22.11
CA LEU A 68 -0.53 -29.54 21.43
C LEU A 68 0.38 -28.58 22.22
N LYS A 69 1.68 -28.69 21.99
CA LYS A 69 2.64 -27.66 22.39
C LYS A 69 2.63 -26.49 21.35
N PRO A 70 3.01 -25.29 21.76
CA PRO A 70 3.20 -24.17 20.81
C PRO A 70 4.04 -24.55 19.58
N ALA A 71 5.13 -25.26 19.75
CA ALA A 71 6.02 -25.67 18.67
C ALA A 71 5.39 -26.66 17.67
N ASP A 72 4.43 -27.49 18.12
CA ASP A 72 3.76 -28.50 17.27
C ASP A 72 2.93 -27.87 16.15
N LEU A 73 2.58 -26.57 16.27
CA LEU A 73 1.87 -25.81 15.23
C LEU A 73 2.76 -25.41 14.05
N ILE A 74 4.06 -25.60 14.09
CA ILE A 74 4.98 -25.22 13.01
C ILE A 74 4.75 -26.07 11.75
N GLY A 75 4.18 -27.27 11.85
CA GLY A 75 3.89 -28.14 10.72
C GLY A 75 2.94 -27.50 9.69
N ARG A 76 3.15 -27.77 8.40
CA ARG A 76 2.43 -27.14 7.27
C ARG A 76 0.91 -27.21 7.41
N GLU A 77 0.37 -28.34 7.84
CA GLU A 77 -1.06 -28.54 8.02
C GLU A 77 -1.60 -27.68 9.18
N ARG A 78 -0.90 -27.65 10.30
CA ARG A 78 -1.28 -26.91 11.51
C ARG A 78 -1.19 -25.40 11.31
N ILE A 79 -0.17 -24.93 10.59
CA ILE A 79 -0.07 -23.52 10.18
C ILE A 79 -1.25 -23.11 9.31
N GLY A 80 -1.70 -23.96 8.38
CA GLY A 80 -2.89 -23.69 7.56
C GLY A 80 -4.17 -23.56 8.40
N GLN A 81 -4.31 -24.32 9.48
CA GLN A 81 -5.43 -24.18 10.41
C GLN A 81 -5.38 -22.84 11.16
N LEU A 82 -4.21 -22.44 11.64
CA LEU A 82 -4.00 -21.14 12.29
C LEU A 82 -4.28 -19.99 11.33
N GLN A 83 -3.72 -20.03 10.14
CA GLN A 83 -3.95 -19.02 9.12
C GLN A 83 -5.44 -18.88 8.76
N SER A 84 -6.14 -20.00 8.60
CA SER A 84 -7.58 -20.01 8.34
C SER A 84 -8.38 -19.40 9.49
N ALA A 85 -8.03 -19.67 10.73
CA ALA A 85 -8.67 -19.10 11.91
C ALA A 85 -8.44 -17.58 11.98
N LEU A 86 -7.22 -17.14 11.73
CA LEU A 86 -6.87 -15.72 11.69
C LEU A 86 -7.61 -14.96 10.58
N LEU A 87 -7.66 -15.49 9.37
CA LEU A 87 -8.40 -14.87 8.26
C LEU A 87 -9.89 -14.73 8.58
N ARG A 88 -10.51 -15.69 9.29
CA ARG A 88 -11.92 -15.60 9.72
C ARG A 88 -12.19 -14.46 10.69
N THR A 89 -11.20 -14.05 11.45
CA THR A 89 -11.29 -12.92 12.40
C THR A 89 -10.85 -11.59 11.81
N GLY A 90 -10.63 -11.53 10.48
CA GLY A 90 -10.23 -10.31 9.80
C GLY A 90 -8.73 -9.99 9.84
N HIS A 91 -7.92 -10.93 10.32
CA HIS A 91 -6.47 -10.78 10.28
C HIS A 91 -5.96 -10.84 8.83
N PHE A 92 -5.17 -9.85 8.42
CA PHE A 92 -4.62 -9.82 7.07
C PHE A 92 -3.32 -10.62 6.99
N LEU A 93 -3.28 -11.60 6.09
CA LEU A 93 -2.10 -12.41 5.80
C LEU A 93 -1.72 -12.27 4.32
N PRO A 94 -0.62 -11.57 3.99
CA PRO A 94 -0.20 -11.36 2.60
C PRO A 94 -0.03 -12.69 1.86
N GLY A 95 -0.62 -12.79 0.67
CA GLY A 95 -0.54 -14.00 -0.16
C GLY A 95 -1.49 -15.13 0.20
N GLU A 96 -2.10 -15.13 1.38
CA GLU A 96 -3.10 -16.10 1.77
C GLU A 96 -4.50 -15.69 1.26
N ARG A 97 -5.32 -16.67 0.92
CA ARG A 97 -6.67 -16.47 0.41
C ARG A 97 -7.71 -17.08 1.34
N PHE A 98 -8.87 -16.49 1.38
CA PHE A 98 -10.03 -17.06 2.04
C PHE A 98 -10.34 -18.45 1.49
N GLY A 99 -10.47 -19.44 2.36
CA GLY A 99 -10.82 -20.81 2.00
C GLY A 99 -12.23 -20.94 1.41
N ARG A 100 -12.50 -22.05 0.71
CA ARG A 100 -13.78 -22.31 0.02
C ARG A 100 -15.02 -22.28 0.93
N GLY A 101 -14.87 -22.42 2.22
CA GLY A 101 -15.97 -22.42 3.22
C GLY A 101 -16.33 -21.04 3.77
N MET A 102 -15.65 -19.98 3.38
CA MET A 102 -15.88 -18.64 3.91
C MET A 102 -17.00 -17.90 3.15
N LEU A 103 -17.71 -17.03 3.87
CA LEU A 103 -18.82 -16.24 3.31
C LEU A 103 -18.39 -15.23 2.22
N PRO A 104 -17.28 -14.47 2.37
CA PRO A 104 -16.96 -13.40 1.44
C PRO A 104 -16.94 -13.78 -0.05
N PRO A 105 -16.39 -14.95 -0.47
CA PRO A 105 -16.41 -15.32 -1.89
C PRO A 105 -17.80 -15.66 -2.45
N LYS A 106 -18.79 -15.84 -1.58
CA LYS A 106 -20.17 -16.19 -1.93
C LYS A 106 -21.15 -15.05 -1.67
N ALA A 107 -20.70 -14.00 -0.97
CA ALA A 107 -21.55 -12.88 -0.62
C ALA A 107 -21.77 -11.95 -1.81
N ARG A 108 -23.02 -11.54 -2.02
CA ARG A 108 -23.33 -10.39 -2.86
C ARG A 108 -23.19 -9.13 -2.00
N ILE A 109 -22.20 -8.32 -2.34
CA ILE A 109 -21.97 -7.05 -1.66
C ILE A 109 -22.81 -5.98 -2.36
N SER A 110 -23.59 -5.23 -1.59
CA SER A 110 -24.35 -4.08 -2.08
C SER A 110 -24.28 -2.97 -1.05
N ALA A 111 -24.34 -1.74 -1.53
CA ALA A 111 -24.41 -0.55 -0.69
C ALA A 111 -25.69 0.23 -0.99
N SER A 112 -26.24 0.91 -0.01
CA SER A 112 -27.40 1.81 -0.21
C SER A 112 -27.00 3.09 -0.95
N SER A 113 -25.73 3.45 -0.90
CA SER A 113 -25.13 4.56 -1.64
C SER A 113 -23.65 4.26 -1.88
N GLU A 114 -23.12 4.82 -2.95
CA GLU A 114 -21.70 4.75 -3.29
C GLU A 114 -21.10 6.15 -3.27
N PHE A 115 -19.88 6.28 -2.74
CA PHE A 115 -19.14 7.52 -2.85
C PHE A 115 -18.43 7.51 -4.22
N ALA A 116 -18.81 8.46 -5.07
CA ALA A 116 -18.12 8.72 -6.32
C ALA A 116 -17.32 10.02 -6.17
N LEU A 117 -16.00 9.94 -6.30
CA LEU A 117 -15.17 11.14 -6.34
C LEU A 117 -15.28 11.78 -7.73
N GLU A 118 -15.98 12.89 -7.80
CA GLU A 118 -16.09 13.67 -9.04
C GLU A 118 -14.98 14.72 -9.14
N ARG A 119 -14.62 15.33 -8.01
CA ARG A 119 -13.69 16.44 -7.98
C ARG A 119 -13.10 16.65 -6.60
N LEU A 120 -11.80 16.95 -6.51
CA LEU A 120 -11.16 17.55 -5.33
C LEU A 120 -11.22 19.08 -5.43
N HIS A 121 -11.52 19.74 -4.31
CA HIS A 121 -11.60 21.19 -4.27
C HIS A 121 -10.26 21.77 -3.80
N PRO A 122 -9.63 22.64 -4.62
CA PRO A 122 -8.38 23.30 -4.23
C PRO A 122 -8.59 24.14 -2.96
N ASP A 123 -7.66 24.06 -2.03
CA ASP A 123 -7.66 24.85 -0.79
C ASP A 123 -6.95 26.21 -0.91
N GLY A 124 -6.49 26.56 -2.10
CA GLY A 124 -5.76 27.78 -2.40
C GLY A 124 -4.23 27.63 -2.33
N THR A 125 -3.75 26.50 -1.81
CA THR A 125 -2.31 26.20 -1.83
C THR A 125 -1.89 25.59 -3.15
N ARG A 126 -0.58 25.64 -3.45
CA ARG A 126 0.00 25.07 -4.66
C ARG A 126 1.28 24.31 -4.32
N PHE A 127 1.44 23.17 -4.95
CA PHE A 127 2.69 22.42 -4.92
C PHE A 127 3.48 22.74 -6.19
N ARG A 128 4.71 23.23 -6.02
CA ARG A 128 5.65 23.42 -7.13
C ARG A 128 6.32 22.08 -7.45
N LEU A 129 6.34 21.70 -8.71
CA LEU A 129 6.94 20.43 -9.14
C LEU A 129 8.47 20.48 -9.14
N ASP A 130 9.08 20.97 -8.06
CA ASP A 130 10.53 20.90 -7.85
C ASP A 130 11.01 19.44 -7.73
N CYS A 131 10.12 18.55 -7.36
CA CYS A 131 10.28 17.09 -7.44
C CYS A 131 9.04 16.45 -8.09
N SER A 132 9.19 15.22 -8.55
CA SER A 132 8.05 14.47 -9.09
C SER A 132 7.02 14.19 -8.00
N ALA A 133 5.75 14.35 -8.33
CA ALA A 133 4.61 14.02 -7.50
C ALA A 133 3.77 12.94 -8.17
N ALA A 134 3.00 12.19 -7.40
CA ALA A 134 2.07 11.21 -7.96
C ALA A 134 0.82 11.06 -7.09
N GLU A 135 -0.28 10.71 -7.74
CA GLU A 135 -1.47 10.19 -7.08
C GLU A 135 -1.50 8.67 -7.20
N LEU A 136 -1.56 8.01 -6.05
CA LEU A 136 -1.75 6.57 -5.95
C LEU A 136 -3.24 6.27 -5.94
N ILE A 137 -3.70 5.52 -6.92
CA ILE A 137 -5.12 5.19 -7.07
C ILE A 137 -5.34 3.66 -7.20
N PRO A 138 -6.40 3.11 -6.62
CA PRO A 138 -6.79 1.72 -6.85
C PRO A 138 -7.48 1.60 -8.21
N VAL A 139 -7.10 0.60 -8.98
CA VAL A 139 -7.72 0.28 -10.27
C VAL A 139 -8.04 -1.21 -10.37
N GLY A 140 -9.12 -1.55 -11.05
CA GLY A 140 -9.55 -2.92 -11.31
C GLY A 140 -10.34 -2.99 -12.62
N GLY A 141 -9.92 -2.19 -13.60
CA GLY A 141 -10.57 -2.00 -14.88
C GLY A 141 -9.87 -0.90 -15.67
N PRO A 142 -10.61 -0.06 -16.40
CA PRO A 142 -10.05 1.12 -17.06
C PRO A 142 -9.42 2.08 -16.04
N VAL A 143 -8.27 2.65 -16.37
CA VAL A 143 -7.71 3.78 -15.62
C VAL A 143 -8.57 5.01 -15.89
N PRO A 144 -9.09 5.69 -14.87
CA PRO A 144 -9.93 6.86 -15.09
C PRO A 144 -9.13 8.01 -15.72
N ALA A 145 -9.76 8.75 -16.60
CA ALA A 145 -9.23 10.03 -17.05
C ALA A 145 -9.31 11.05 -15.90
N VAL A 146 -8.24 11.81 -15.70
CA VAL A 146 -8.13 12.80 -14.64
C VAL A 146 -8.08 14.21 -15.24
N GLY A 147 -8.99 15.08 -14.82
CA GLY A 147 -8.91 16.50 -15.09
C GLY A 147 -7.90 17.17 -14.17
N LEU A 148 -6.92 17.86 -14.73
CA LEU A 148 -5.87 18.54 -13.97
C LEU A 148 -5.77 19.99 -14.40
N THR A 149 -5.77 20.92 -13.45
CA THR A 149 -5.45 22.32 -13.70
C THR A 149 -4.05 22.61 -13.19
N VAL A 150 -3.17 23.10 -14.04
CA VAL A 150 -1.79 23.47 -13.66
C VAL A 150 -1.50 24.93 -13.99
N GLN A 151 -0.58 25.53 -13.25
CA GLN A 151 -0.05 26.85 -13.51
C GLN A 151 1.39 26.72 -14.00
N ALA A 152 1.69 27.30 -15.16
CA ALA A 152 3.04 27.36 -15.71
C ALA A 152 3.59 28.79 -15.69
N ASP A 153 4.83 28.97 -15.21
CA ASP A 153 5.49 30.29 -15.13
C ASP A 153 5.91 30.79 -16.51
N LYS A 154 6.16 29.86 -17.42
CA LYS A 154 6.50 30.14 -18.86
C LYS A 154 6.00 28.98 -19.73
N ALA A 155 6.10 29.14 -21.06
CA ALA A 155 5.84 28.04 -21.98
C ALA A 155 6.84 26.90 -21.71
N THR A 156 6.34 25.68 -21.45
CA THR A 156 7.11 24.51 -21.06
C THR A 156 6.37 23.21 -21.41
N ARG A 157 6.94 22.06 -21.06
CA ARG A 157 6.30 20.75 -21.24
C ARG A 157 6.14 20.05 -19.91
N LEU A 158 4.96 19.52 -19.65
CA LEU A 158 4.74 18.62 -18.53
C LEU A 158 4.73 17.18 -19.06
N ARG A 159 5.50 16.31 -18.42
CA ARG A 159 5.50 14.88 -18.69
C ARG A 159 4.77 14.17 -17.56
N ASP A 160 3.76 13.41 -17.92
CA ASP A 160 3.02 12.56 -17.01
C ASP A 160 3.29 11.10 -17.35
N GLU A 161 3.37 10.25 -16.32
CA GLU A 161 3.61 8.83 -16.49
C GLU A 161 2.60 8.04 -15.68
N LEU A 162 2.00 7.02 -16.30
CA LEU A 162 1.31 5.98 -15.58
C LEU A 162 2.35 4.91 -15.20
N ARG A 163 2.42 4.61 -13.93
CA ARG A 163 3.35 3.61 -13.41
C ARG A 163 2.64 2.58 -12.56
N SER A 164 3.14 1.36 -12.60
CA SER A 164 2.66 0.25 -11.79
C SER A 164 3.81 -0.47 -11.11
N SER A 165 3.47 -1.42 -10.25
CA SER A 165 4.44 -2.32 -9.63
C SER A 165 4.24 -3.73 -10.17
N SER A 166 5.33 -4.41 -10.52
CA SER A 166 5.33 -5.81 -10.92
C SER A 166 4.90 -6.76 -9.78
N ARG A 167 4.89 -6.27 -8.54
CA ARG A 167 4.50 -7.04 -7.36
C ARG A 167 3.28 -6.41 -6.70
N ARG A 168 2.24 -7.20 -6.48
CA ARG A 168 1.07 -6.77 -5.69
C ARG A 168 1.50 -6.35 -4.28
N GLY A 169 0.93 -5.26 -3.79
CA GLY A 169 1.25 -4.72 -2.47
C GLY A 169 2.60 -3.98 -2.37
N ASN A 170 3.31 -3.79 -3.47
CA ASN A 170 4.48 -2.92 -3.52
C ASN A 170 4.04 -1.49 -3.86
N TYR A 171 4.32 -0.54 -2.97
CA TYR A 171 3.97 0.87 -3.14
C TYR A 171 5.01 1.67 -3.94
N THR A 172 6.11 1.04 -4.35
CA THR A 172 7.11 1.68 -5.21
C THR A 172 6.88 1.20 -6.64
N PRO A 173 6.54 2.10 -7.58
CA PRO A 173 6.38 1.71 -8.97
C PRO A 173 7.74 1.35 -9.58
N ASP A 174 7.81 0.19 -10.20
CA ASP A 174 9.01 -0.32 -10.88
C ASP A 174 8.83 -0.39 -12.41
N THR A 175 7.63 -0.14 -12.89
CA THR A 175 7.28 -0.22 -14.30
C THR A 175 6.65 1.10 -14.76
N THR A 176 7.10 1.63 -15.89
CA THR A 176 6.43 2.73 -16.59
C THR A 176 5.56 2.14 -17.69
N ASP A 177 4.25 2.19 -17.50
CA ASP A 177 3.29 1.57 -18.41
C ASP A 177 2.98 2.48 -19.60
N LYS A 178 2.87 3.79 -19.36
CA LYS A 178 2.58 4.78 -20.41
C LYS A 178 3.12 6.17 -20.05
N ARG A 179 3.41 6.96 -21.08
CA ARG A 179 3.86 8.35 -20.98
C ARG A 179 2.98 9.24 -21.80
N LEU A 180 2.68 10.42 -21.26
CA LEU A 180 2.05 11.53 -21.95
C LEU A 180 2.93 12.77 -21.82
N VAL A 181 2.83 13.66 -22.79
CA VAL A 181 3.53 14.96 -22.77
C VAL A 181 2.52 16.03 -23.18
N PHE A 182 2.42 17.06 -22.36
CA PHE A 182 1.54 18.21 -22.59
C PHE A 182 2.38 19.46 -22.83
N ASP A 183 2.13 20.14 -23.92
CA ASP A 183 2.68 21.47 -24.16
C ASP A 183 1.87 22.50 -23.38
N LEU A 184 2.52 23.21 -22.46
CA LEU A 184 1.90 24.22 -21.61
C LEU A 184 2.22 25.62 -22.09
N ARG A 185 1.23 26.51 -22.02
CA ARG A 185 1.41 27.95 -22.18
C ARG A 185 1.66 28.59 -20.82
N LYS A 186 2.28 29.75 -20.80
CA LYS A 186 2.37 30.58 -19.59
C LYS A 186 0.96 30.86 -19.05
N GLY A 187 0.79 30.65 -17.72
CA GLY A 187 -0.48 30.83 -17.03
C GLY A 187 -1.19 29.49 -16.73
N GLU A 188 -2.49 29.58 -16.57
CA GLU A 188 -3.34 28.43 -16.28
C GLU A 188 -3.53 27.54 -17.51
N ASN A 189 -3.35 26.23 -17.30
CA ASN A 189 -3.60 25.19 -18.31
C ASN A 189 -4.54 24.15 -17.71
N ARG A 190 -5.55 23.73 -18.46
CA ARG A 190 -6.48 22.66 -18.11
C ARG A 190 -6.17 21.47 -18.98
N LEU A 191 -5.83 20.36 -18.35
CA LEU A 191 -5.39 19.13 -18.99
C LEU A 191 -6.40 18.02 -18.71
N THR A 192 -6.53 17.11 -19.65
CA THR A 192 -7.16 15.80 -19.42
C THR A 192 -6.08 14.75 -19.55
N VAL A 193 -5.71 14.15 -18.42
CA VAL A 193 -4.73 13.08 -18.35
C VAL A 193 -5.46 11.77 -18.54
N ASP A 194 -5.50 11.28 -19.77
CA ASP A 194 -6.12 10.02 -20.14
C ASP A 194 -5.08 9.08 -20.73
N PHE A 195 -4.74 8.05 -19.99
CA PHE A 195 -3.77 7.06 -20.46
C PHE A 195 -4.39 6.03 -21.40
N GLY A 196 -5.71 5.89 -21.46
CA GLY A 196 -6.39 4.87 -22.26
C GLY A 196 -5.93 3.45 -21.93
N MET A 197 -5.59 3.21 -20.68
CA MET A 197 -5.08 1.94 -20.18
C MET A 197 -6.13 1.20 -19.35
N ARG A 198 -5.98 -0.11 -19.25
CA ARG A 198 -6.85 -0.98 -18.47
C ARG A 198 -6.00 -2.03 -17.74
N TYR A 199 -6.39 -2.36 -16.52
CA TYR A 199 -5.81 -3.45 -15.74
C TYR A 199 -6.87 -4.48 -15.40
N ASP A 200 -6.65 -5.73 -15.77
CA ASP A 200 -7.64 -6.81 -15.57
C ASP A 200 -7.70 -7.33 -14.13
N ALA A 201 -6.67 -7.06 -13.36
CA ALA A 201 -6.61 -7.44 -11.94
C ALA A 201 -6.56 -6.20 -11.05
N PRO A 202 -7.27 -6.21 -9.88
CA PRO A 202 -7.17 -5.12 -8.92
C PRO A 202 -5.73 -4.89 -8.47
N GLN A 203 -5.28 -3.63 -8.58
CA GLN A 203 -3.97 -3.18 -8.14
C GLN A 203 -3.95 -1.67 -7.90
N TYR A 204 -2.87 -1.16 -7.32
CA TYR A 204 -2.61 0.26 -7.26
C TYR A 204 -1.74 0.69 -8.43
N VAL A 205 -2.04 1.86 -8.99
CA VAL A 205 -1.23 2.53 -10.00
C VAL A 205 -0.90 3.95 -9.58
N PHE A 206 0.17 4.49 -10.14
CA PHE A 206 0.62 5.85 -9.88
C PHE A 206 0.41 6.70 -11.12
N ILE A 207 -0.36 7.77 -10.99
CA ILE A 207 -0.41 8.85 -11.98
C ILE A 207 0.67 9.84 -11.56
N CYS A 208 1.79 9.84 -12.27
CA CYS A 208 2.99 10.59 -11.92
C CYS A 208 3.08 11.88 -12.74
N PHE A 209 3.25 13.00 -12.06
CA PHE A 209 3.59 14.30 -12.62
C PHE A 209 5.08 14.51 -12.44
N MET A 210 5.83 14.50 -13.53
CA MET A 210 7.29 14.53 -13.46
C MET A 210 7.80 15.92 -13.11
N ALA A 211 8.92 15.98 -12.39
CA ALA A 211 9.53 17.24 -11.94
C ALA A 211 9.67 18.25 -13.08
N ASN A 212 9.15 19.45 -12.85
CA ASN A 212 9.27 20.62 -13.69
C ASN A 212 9.11 21.89 -12.83
N PRO A 213 10.20 22.55 -12.44
CA PRO A 213 10.16 23.69 -11.52
C PRO A 213 9.39 24.91 -12.06
N ASP A 214 9.06 24.95 -13.34
CA ASP A 214 8.23 26.02 -13.94
C ASP A 214 6.72 25.71 -13.82
N VAL A 215 6.32 24.58 -13.20
CA VAL A 215 4.94 24.14 -13.08
C VAL A 215 4.54 24.00 -11.63
N SER A 216 3.34 24.43 -11.29
CA SER A 216 2.72 24.19 -10.00
C SER A 216 1.30 23.60 -10.14
N ILE A 217 0.96 22.69 -9.22
CA ILE A 217 -0.34 22.01 -9.14
C ILE A 217 -1.10 22.56 -7.94
N PRO A 218 -2.40 22.88 -8.06
CA PRO A 218 -3.22 23.23 -6.90
C PRO A 218 -3.36 22.01 -5.99
N MET A 219 -3.34 22.26 -4.69
CA MET A 219 -3.51 21.24 -3.66
C MET A 219 -4.92 21.25 -3.11
N SER A 220 -5.31 20.13 -2.53
CA SER A 220 -6.55 19.98 -1.77
C SER A 220 -6.23 19.38 -0.41
N SER A 221 -6.87 19.90 0.64
CA SER A 221 -6.83 19.33 1.99
C SER A 221 -7.87 18.22 2.20
N GLU A 222 -8.66 17.90 1.19
CA GLU A 222 -9.65 16.83 1.27
C GLU A 222 -8.95 15.45 1.36
N ILE A 223 -9.38 14.65 2.34
CA ILE A 223 -8.87 13.30 2.53
C ILE A 223 -9.88 12.31 1.95
N VAL A 224 -9.46 11.56 0.96
CA VAL A 224 -10.28 10.55 0.30
C VAL A 224 -9.66 9.17 0.51
N SER A 225 -10.44 8.25 1.07
CA SER A 225 -9.97 6.88 1.28
C SER A 225 -9.63 6.18 -0.05
N GLY A 226 -8.43 5.62 -0.12
CA GLY A 226 -7.94 4.94 -1.32
C GLY A 226 -7.21 5.85 -2.32
N LEU A 227 -7.21 7.16 -2.10
CA LEU A 227 -6.42 8.12 -2.86
C LEU A 227 -5.27 8.64 -1.99
N THR A 228 -4.07 8.68 -2.53
CA THR A 228 -2.88 9.10 -1.77
C THR A 228 -1.92 9.87 -2.64
N SER A 229 -1.64 11.11 -2.26
CA SER A 229 -0.59 11.92 -2.88
C SER A 229 0.77 11.54 -2.32
N VAL A 230 1.76 11.38 -3.18
CA VAL A 230 3.13 11.03 -2.80
C VAL A 230 4.13 11.91 -3.55
N PHE A 231 5.25 12.23 -2.90
CA PHE A 231 6.27 13.13 -3.43
C PHE A 231 7.64 12.47 -3.39
N ASN A 232 8.43 12.65 -4.44
CA ASN A 232 9.82 12.21 -4.47
C ASN A 232 10.76 13.37 -4.10
N THR A 233 10.99 13.53 -2.82
CA THR A 233 11.87 14.59 -2.30
C THR A 233 13.35 14.19 -2.21
N VAL A 234 13.66 12.89 -2.38
CA VAL A 234 15.01 12.35 -2.12
C VAL A 234 15.82 12.19 -3.40
N ASN A 235 15.17 11.72 -4.48
CA ASN A 235 15.83 11.53 -5.76
C ASN A 235 14.82 11.72 -6.91
N PRO A 236 14.79 12.87 -7.56
CA PRO A 236 13.85 13.15 -8.64
C PRO A 236 14.00 12.23 -9.86
N ALA A 237 15.12 11.54 -10.01
CA ALA A 237 15.35 10.57 -11.09
C ALA A 237 14.83 9.16 -10.80
N VAL A 238 14.49 8.86 -9.55
CA VAL A 238 14.02 7.54 -9.11
C VAL A 238 12.55 7.66 -8.69
N SER A 239 11.75 6.68 -9.07
CA SER A 239 10.34 6.58 -8.72
C SER A 239 10.07 6.14 -7.27
N ASP A 240 10.93 6.53 -6.34
CA ASP A 240 10.74 6.21 -4.92
C ASP A 240 9.94 7.34 -4.26
N PHE A 241 8.63 7.23 -4.28
CA PHE A 241 7.72 8.17 -3.63
C PHE A 241 7.62 7.82 -2.15
N GLY A 242 8.57 8.32 -1.37
CA GLY A 242 8.76 7.93 0.02
C GLY A 242 7.99 8.75 1.06
N ARG A 243 7.16 9.72 0.68
CA ARG A 243 6.47 10.57 1.63
C ARG A 243 5.01 10.75 1.26
N GLN A 244 4.15 10.37 2.18
CA GLN A 244 2.74 10.74 2.25
C GLN A 244 2.60 12.13 2.88
N THR A 245 1.76 12.94 2.35
CA THR A 245 1.18 14.12 3.03
C THR A 245 -0.25 13.86 3.37
#